data_9f327d872394cbbcb2e0c978b96368ca
#
_entry.id   9f327d872394cbbcb2e0c978b96368ca
#
_cell.length_a   1.000
_cell.length_b   1.000
_cell.length_c   1.000
_cell.angle_alpha   90.00
_cell.angle_beta   90.00
_cell.angle_gamma   90.00
#
_symmetry.space_group_name_H-M   'P 1'
#
loop_
_entity.id
_entity.type
_entity.pdbx_description
1 polymer ?
#
loop_
_entity_poly.entity_id
_entity_poly.type
_entity_poly.pdbx_seq_one_letter_code
_entity_poly.pdbx_strand_id
1 'polypeptide(L)'
;MSNDRLLQNVVSILIMAGYNVSERCEIRPRSFDMMTSDGEHLLVIKVVSQIDSVNEDIAWDLDKIARHLGAVPLIIGERARDAPLERGAIYLRYGINSISSATLYDYLVEGELPLVYASPGGLYVNIDADRLRELREEQSMSLGDLAHALGVS
;
A
#
# COMPACT_ATOMS: atom_id res chain seq x y z
N MET A 1 -16.99 0.33 13.69
CA MET A 1 -15.89 -0.62 13.45
C MET A 1 -14.67 0.10 12.92
N SER A 2 -13.49 -0.23 13.44
CA SER A 2 -12.25 0.43 13.08
C SER A 2 -11.91 0.28 11.59
N ASN A 3 -12.18 -0.90 11.01
CA ASN A 3 -11.92 -1.13 9.58
C ASN A 3 -12.79 -0.27 8.68
N ASP A 4 -14.05 -0.03 9.05
CA ASP A 4 -14.94 0.81 8.24
C ASP A 4 -14.47 2.26 8.23
N ARG A 5 -14.01 2.75 9.37
CA ARG A 5 -13.46 4.10 9.47
C ARG A 5 -12.18 4.25 8.67
N LEU A 6 -11.28 3.28 8.78
CA LEU A 6 -10.05 3.27 8.01
C LEU A 6 -10.35 3.18 6.52
N LEU A 7 -11.28 2.34 6.12
CA LEU A 7 -11.71 2.21 4.73
C LEU A 7 -12.21 3.54 4.18
N GLN A 8 -13.04 4.26 4.93
CA GLN A 8 -13.54 5.57 4.52
C GLN A 8 -12.42 6.59 4.37
N ASN A 9 -11.45 6.56 5.27
CA ASN A 9 -10.29 7.44 5.17
C ASN A 9 -9.47 7.16 3.90
N VAL A 10 -9.25 5.88 3.61
CA VAL A 10 -8.53 5.47 2.40
C VAL A 10 -9.27 5.91 1.15
N VAL A 11 -10.58 5.71 1.08
CA VAL A 11 -11.41 6.15 -0.06
C VAL A 11 -11.30 7.66 -0.25
N SER A 12 -11.38 8.43 0.83
CA SER A 12 -11.27 9.89 0.76
C SER A 12 -9.91 10.33 0.20
N ILE A 13 -8.83 9.70 0.64
CA ILE A 13 -7.48 10.00 0.16
C ILE A 13 -7.37 9.69 -1.33
N LEU A 14 -7.88 8.55 -1.76
CA LEU A 14 -7.82 8.15 -3.17
C LEU A 14 -8.60 9.10 -4.07
N ILE A 15 -9.78 9.53 -3.63
CA ILE A 15 -10.58 10.50 -4.37
C ILE A 15 -9.84 11.84 -4.47
N MET A 16 -9.24 12.31 -3.38
CA MET A 16 -8.44 13.54 -3.41
C MET A 16 -7.25 13.43 -4.35
N ALA A 17 -6.70 12.25 -4.51
CA ALA A 17 -5.57 12.00 -5.40
C ALA A 17 -5.97 11.79 -6.87
N GLY A 18 -7.27 11.85 -7.18
CA GLY A 18 -7.76 11.70 -8.55
C GLY A 18 -8.01 10.25 -8.98
N TYR A 19 -8.09 9.33 -8.04
CA TYR A 19 -8.36 7.93 -8.33
C TYR A 19 -9.84 7.63 -8.39
N ASN A 20 -10.21 6.76 -9.33
CA ASN A 20 -11.55 6.19 -9.38
C ASN A 20 -11.55 4.93 -8.52
N VAL A 21 -12.46 4.86 -7.58
CA VAL A 21 -12.53 3.77 -6.61
C VAL A 21 -13.73 2.88 -6.92
N SER A 22 -13.49 1.57 -7.00
CA SER A 22 -14.57 0.58 -7.18
C SER A 22 -15.41 0.47 -5.91
N GLU A 23 -16.59 -0.15 -6.05
CA GLU A 23 -17.38 -0.51 -4.88
C GLU A 23 -16.63 -1.54 -4.03
N ARG A 24 -16.92 -1.51 -2.72
CA ARG A 24 -16.31 -2.46 -1.79
C ARG A 24 -16.68 -3.88 -2.18
N CYS A 25 -15.68 -4.75 -2.21
CA CYS A 25 -15.89 -6.16 -2.51
C CYS A 25 -16.52 -6.87 -1.31
N GLU A 26 -17.70 -7.46 -1.51
CA GLU A 26 -18.43 -8.20 -0.48
C GLU A 26 -18.31 -9.71 -0.62
N ILE A 27 -17.63 -10.18 -1.64
CA ILE A 27 -17.44 -11.62 -1.89
C ILE A 27 -16.43 -12.18 -0.88
N ARG A 28 -16.76 -13.32 -0.29
CA ARG A 28 -15.88 -13.97 0.68
C ARG A 28 -15.27 -15.25 0.11
N PRO A 29 -14.01 -15.59 0.51
CA PRO A 29 -13.13 -14.76 1.35
C PRO A 29 -12.67 -13.50 0.62
N ARG A 30 -12.52 -12.42 1.36
CA ARG A 30 -12.07 -11.16 0.77
C ARG A 30 -10.56 -11.05 0.83
N SER A 31 -9.93 -11.14 -0.31
CA SER A 31 -8.49 -10.94 -0.43
C SER A 31 -8.14 -9.49 -0.72
N PHE A 32 -9.12 -8.71 -1.20
CA PHE A 32 -8.96 -7.27 -1.35
C PHE A 32 -10.28 -6.57 -1.03
N ASP A 33 -10.22 -5.27 -0.74
CA ASP A 33 -11.40 -4.49 -0.40
C ASP A 33 -11.82 -3.55 -1.53
N MET A 34 -10.86 -3.10 -2.35
CA MET A 34 -11.18 -2.22 -3.47
C MET A 34 -10.11 -2.26 -4.54
N MET A 35 -10.49 -1.86 -5.73
CA MET A 35 -9.57 -1.53 -6.82
C MET A 35 -9.71 -0.05 -7.12
N THR A 36 -8.61 0.60 -7.47
CA THR A 36 -8.63 2.03 -7.76
C THR A 36 -7.62 2.35 -8.86
N SER A 37 -7.95 3.33 -9.68
CA SER A 37 -7.13 3.71 -10.83
C SER A 37 -7.16 5.23 -11.03
N ASP A 38 -6.01 5.77 -11.45
CA ASP A 38 -5.91 7.16 -11.88
C ASP A 38 -5.87 7.31 -13.41
N GLY A 39 -6.12 6.22 -14.14
CA GLY A 39 -6.03 6.17 -15.60
C GLY A 39 -4.70 5.59 -16.09
N GLU A 40 -3.66 5.65 -15.30
CA GLU A 40 -2.33 5.09 -15.63
C GLU A 40 -1.95 3.94 -14.72
N HIS A 41 -2.28 4.06 -13.44
CA HIS A 41 -1.92 3.08 -12.41
C HIS A 41 -3.16 2.44 -11.83
N LEU A 42 -3.10 1.14 -11.64
CA LEU A 42 -4.17 0.37 -11.03
C LEU A 42 -3.65 -0.21 -9.70
N LEU A 43 -4.38 0.03 -8.64
CA LEU A 43 -4.06 -0.48 -7.31
C LEU A 43 -5.13 -1.46 -6.86
N VAL A 44 -4.71 -2.55 -6.23
CA VAL A 44 -5.59 -3.49 -5.55
C VAL A 44 -5.29 -3.39 -4.07
N ILE A 45 -6.25 -2.95 -3.29
CA ILE A 45 -6.04 -2.53 -1.90
C ILE A 45 -6.79 -3.44 -0.93
N LYS A 46 -6.07 -3.90 0.08
CA LYS A 46 -6.61 -4.57 1.26
C LYS A 46 -6.49 -3.63 2.44
N VAL A 47 -7.59 -3.39 3.15
CA VAL A 47 -7.62 -2.50 4.31
C VAL A 47 -7.84 -3.32 5.57
N VAL A 48 -6.92 -3.24 6.52
CA VAL A 48 -6.99 -3.96 7.79
C VAL A 48 -6.53 -3.06 8.93
N SER A 49 -7.08 -3.26 10.11
CA SER A 49 -6.62 -2.54 11.29
C SER A 49 -5.20 -2.97 11.68
N GLN A 50 -4.97 -4.27 11.69
CA GLN A 50 -3.70 -4.89 12.08
C GLN A 50 -3.09 -5.58 10.87
N ILE A 51 -1.94 -5.09 10.36
CA ILE A 51 -1.34 -5.67 9.15
C ILE A 51 -0.87 -7.11 9.35
N ASP A 52 -0.56 -7.50 10.58
CA ASP A 52 -0.17 -8.88 10.88
C ASP A 52 -1.36 -9.85 10.88
N SER A 53 -2.59 -9.35 10.73
CA SER A 53 -3.76 -10.20 10.53
C SER A 53 -3.86 -10.74 9.11
N VAL A 54 -3.13 -10.16 8.17
CA VAL A 54 -3.05 -10.67 6.81
C VAL A 54 -2.19 -11.93 6.82
N ASN A 55 -2.80 -13.06 6.47
CA ASN A 55 -2.07 -14.32 6.41
C ASN A 55 -1.49 -14.55 5.01
N GLU A 56 -0.73 -15.63 4.88
CA GLU A 56 -0.08 -15.98 3.63
C GLU A 56 -1.09 -16.20 2.49
N ASP A 57 -2.22 -16.83 2.78
CA ASP A 57 -3.25 -17.10 1.77
C ASP A 57 -3.86 -15.82 1.22
N ILE A 58 -4.19 -14.88 2.09
CA ILE A 58 -4.72 -13.59 1.69
C ILE A 58 -3.69 -12.82 0.85
N ALA A 59 -2.44 -12.81 1.30
CA ALA A 59 -1.36 -12.16 0.57
C ALA A 59 -1.13 -12.78 -0.80
N TRP A 60 -1.14 -14.10 -0.88
CA TRP A 60 -1.02 -14.83 -2.13
C TRP A 60 -2.13 -14.45 -3.11
N ASP A 61 -3.39 -14.46 -2.66
CA ASP A 61 -4.53 -14.10 -3.50
C ASP A 61 -4.46 -12.66 -3.97
N LEU A 62 -4.08 -11.75 -3.06
CA LEU A 62 -3.94 -10.32 -3.39
C LEU A 62 -2.88 -10.12 -4.47
N ASP A 63 -1.73 -10.74 -4.31
CA ASP A 63 -0.64 -10.67 -5.29
C ASP A 63 -1.04 -11.26 -6.64
N LYS A 64 -1.71 -12.40 -6.61
CA LYS A 64 -2.17 -13.09 -7.82
C LYS A 64 -3.18 -12.26 -8.60
N ILE A 65 -4.15 -11.68 -7.91
CA ILE A 65 -5.15 -10.79 -8.53
C ILE A 65 -4.45 -9.58 -9.15
N ALA A 66 -3.53 -8.97 -8.41
CA ALA A 66 -2.78 -7.82 -8.89
C ALA A 66 -1.97 -8.14 -10.15
N ARG A 67 -1.30 -9.28 -10.17
CA ARG A 67 -0.53 -9.70 -11.34
C ARG A 67 -1.41 -9.93 -12.56
N HIS A 68 -2.58 -10.54 -12.38
CA HIS A 68 -3.52 -10.77 -13.48
C HIS A 68 -4.04 -9.47 -14.08
N LEU A 69 -4.20 -8.43 -13.26
CA LEU A 69 -4.75 -7.16 -13.70
C LEU A 69 -3.68 -6.15 -14.12
N GLY A 70 -2.41 -6.49 -13.98
CA GLY A 70 -1.34 -5.52 -14.16
C GLY A 70 -1.37 -4.43 -13.10
N ALA A 71 -1.84 -4.75 -11.91
CA ALA A 71 -2.03 -3.81 -10.81
C ALA A 71 -0.94 -3.98 -9.73
N VAL A 72 -0.87 -3.01 -8.84
CA VAL A 72 0.03 -3.05 -7.69
C VAL A 72 -0.78 -3.42 -6.45
N PRO A 73 -0.39 -4.48 -5.72
CA PRO A 73 -1.06 -4.83 -4.47
C PRO A 73 -0.58 -3.93 -3.34
N LEU A 74 -1.49 -3.53 -2.46
CA LEU A 74 -1.17 -2.64 -1.36
C LEU A 74 -2.04 -2.98 -0.16
N ILE A 75 -1.41 -3.03 1.02
CA ILE A 75 -2.12 -3.21 2.29
C ILE A 75 -2.08 -1.87 3.02
N ILE A 76 -3.24 -1.39 3.44
CA ILE A 76 -3.35 -0.18 4.26
C ILE A 76 -3.80 -0.62 5.64
N GLY A 77 -3.05 -0.22 6.66
CA GLY A 77 -3.33 -0.60 8.04
C GLY A 77 -3.10 0.52 9.03
N GLU A 78 -3.38 0.23 10.29
CA GLU A 78 -3.18 1.17 11.39
C GLU A 78 -2.05 0.73 12.31
N ARG A 79 -1.88 -0.57 12.50
CA ARG A 79 -0.96 -1.12 13.49
C ARG A 79 -0.22 -2.34 12.96
N ALA A 80 1.00 -2.53 13.47
CA ALA A 80 1.77 -3.76 13.35
C ALA A 80 2.03 -4.26 14.76
N ARG A 81 1.52 -5.44 15.11
CA ARG A 81 1.59 -6.00 16.47
C ARG A 81 1.11 -4.99 17.50
N ASP A 82 2.00 -4.49 18.34
CA ASP A 82 1.67 -3.64 19.46
C ASP A 82 1.82 -2.14 19.17
N ALA A 83 2.33 -1.79 18.01
CA ALA A 83 2.66 -0.41 17.69
C ALA A 83 1.90 0.12 16.48
N PRO A 84 1.52 1.41 16.50
CA PRO A 84 0.98 2.05 15.30
C PRO A 84 2.00 2.03 14.17
N LEU A 85 1.52 2.00 12.92
CA LEU A 85 2.40 2.15 11.77
C LEU A 85 2.95 3.57 11.74
N GLU A 86 4.24 3.68 11.49
CA GLU A 86 4.88 4.99 11.43
C GLU A 86 4.66 5.65 10.07
N ARG A 87 4.40 6.94 10.12
CA ARG A 87 4.26 7.76 8.92
C ARG A 87 5.60 7.83 8.20
N GLY A 88 5.58 7.62 6.89
CA GLY A 88 6.78 7.62 6.08
C GLY A 88 7.51 6.28 6.02
N ALA A 89 6.97 5.24 6.64
CA ALA A 89 7.58 3.91 6.63
C ALA A 89 6.76 2.92 5.82
N ILE A 90 7.43 2.06 5.08
CA ILE A 90 6.84 0.93 4.38
C ILE A 90 7.14 -0.34 5.17
N TYR A 91 6.10 -1.11 5.45
CA TYR A 91 6.20 -2.41 6.09
C TYR A 91 5.95 -3.48 5.03
N LEU A 92 6.70 -4.56 5.05
CA LEU A 92 6.49 -5.66 4.12
C LEU A 92 5.82 -6.82 4.83
N ARG A 93 4.76 -7.35 4.22
CA ARG A 93 4.08 -8.56 4.70
C ARG A 93 3.90 -9.49 3.52
N TYR A 94 4.63 -10.62 3.57
CA TYR A 94 4.67 -11.60 2.48
C TYR A 94 5.00 -10.96 1.12
N GLY A 95 5.94 -10.00 1.14
CA GLY A 95 6.37 -9.29 -0.06
C GLY A 95 5.45 -8.18 -0.53
N ILE A 96 4.36 -7.91 0.18
CA ILE A 96 3.41 -6.84 -0.17
C ILE A 96 3.68 -5.60 0.68
N ASN A 97 3.71 -4.45 0.03
CA ASN A 97 3.89 -3.18 0.71
C ASN A 97 2.68 -2.87 1.57
N SER A 98 2.94 -2.53 2.83
CA SER A 98 1.92 -2.20 3.82
C SER A 98 2.25 -0.85 4.41
N ILE A 99 1.31 0.09 4.39
CA ILE A 99 1.53 1.46 4.85
C ILE A 99 0.33 1.95 5.65
N SER A 100 0.53 3.04 6.39
CA SER A 100 -0.56 3.73 7.06
C SER A 100 -1.32 4.61 6.06
N SER A 101 -2.53 5.01 6.42
CA SER A 101 -3.30 5.96 5.61
C SER A 101 -2.59 7.31 5.50
N ALA A 102 -1.87 7.73 6.54
CA ALA A 102 -1.09 8.96 6.51
C ALA A 102 0.03 8.89 5.46
N THR A 103 0.70 7.75 5.36
CA THR A 103 1.74 7.54 4.35
C THR A 103 1.15 7.52 2.94
N LEU A 104 -0.03 6.90 2.78
CA LEU A 104 -0.74 6.92 1.50
C LEU A 104 -1.07 8.36 1.08
N TYR A 105 -1.57 9.17 2.01
CA TYR A 105 -1.86 10.58 1.76
C TYR A 105 -0.60 11.33 1.30
N ASP A 106 0.50 11.18 2.05
CA ASP A 106 1.75 11.85 1.72
C ASP A 106 2.23 11.51 0.32
N TYR A 107 2.14 10.24 -0.05
CA TYR A 107 2.61 9.78 -1.35
C TYR A 107 1.69 10.25 -2.49
N LEU A 108 0.39 10.00 -2.38
CA LEU A 108 -0.54 10.24 -3.49
C LEU A 108 -1.00 11.68 -3.60
N VAL A 109 -1.19 12.37 -2.49
CA VAL A 109 -1.71 13.75 -2.49
C VAL A 109 -0.59 14.77 -2.46
N GLU A 110 0.40 14.58 -1.58
CA GLU A 110 1.49 15.52 -1.39
C GLU A 110 2.71 15.21 -2.27
N GLY A 111 2.76 14.03 -2.88
CA GLY A 111 3.89 13.63 -3.70
C GLY A 111 5.16 13.31 -2.93
N GLU A 112 5.04 13.11 -1.61
CA GLU A 112 6.19 12.79 -0.76
C GLU A 112 6.44 11.30 -0.70
N LEU A 113 7.65 10.89 -1.02
CA LEU A 113 8.03 9.48 -1.01
C LEU A 113 8.31 8.99 0.42
N PRO A 114 7.98 7.73 0.72
CA PRO A 114 8.38 7.13 1.99
C PRO A 114 9.90 7.15 2.16
N LEU A 115 10.37 7.33 3.38
CA LEU A 115 11.79 7.51 3.68
C LEU A 115 12.48 6.26 4.20
N VAL A 116 11.74 5.30 4.74
CA VAL A 116 12.32 4.12 5.35
C VAL A 116 11.48 2.88 5.10
N TYR A 117 12.14 1.71 5.11
CA TYR A 117 11.49 0.41 5.22
C TYR A 117 11.62 -0.07 6.65
N ALA A 118 10.52 -0.56 7.21
CA ALA A 118 10.56 -1.23 8.51
C ALA A 118 11.00 -2.67 8.29
N SER A 119 12.17 -3.03 8.80
CA SER A 119 12.69 -4.39 8.70
C SER A 119 12.26 -5.23 9.90
N PRO A 120 12.31 -6.57 9.81
CA PRO A 120 12.06 -7.44 10.95
C PRO A 120 12.96 -7.09 12.13
N GLY A 121 12.40 -7.12 13.34
CA GLY A 121 13.15 -6.77 14.55
C GLY A 121 13.14 -5.29 14.91
N GLY A 122 12.34 -4.48 14.21
CA GLY A 122 12.16 -3.07 14.55
C GLY A 122 13.24 -2.13 14.01
N LEU A 123 14.10 -2.63 13.16
CA LEU A 123 15.10 -1.80 12.49
C LEU A 123 14.49 -1.16 11.24
N TYR A 124 14.95 0.04 10.94
CA TYR A 124 14.52 0.77 9.75
C TYR A 124 15.68 0.91 8.78
N VAL A 125 15.40 0.67 7.50
CA VAL A 125 16.36 0.84 6.41
C VAL A 125 15.99 2.11 5.66
N ASN A 126 16.93 3.04 5.56
CA ASN A 126 16.71 4.28 4.84
C ASN A 126 16.55 4.01 3.35
N ILE A 127 15.59 4.71 2.75
CA ILE A 127 15.38 4.70 1.33
C ILE A 127 16.11 5.93 0.76
N ASP A 128 16.84 5.72 -0.33
CA ASP A 128 17.44 6.84 -1.06
C ASP A 128 16.30 7.58 -1.78
N ALA A 129 15.84 8.65 -1.17
CA ALA A 129 14.68 9.39 -1.67
C ALA A 129 14.96 10.06 -3.02
N ASP A 130 16.18 10.52 -3.25
CA ASP A 130 16.55 11.17 -4.52
C ASP A 130 16.51 10.15 -5.65
N ARG A 131 17.10 8.97 -5.42
CA ARG A 131 17.08 7.91 -6.42
C ARG A 131 15.68 7.40 -6.70
N LEU A 132 14.85 7.27 -5.65
CA LEU A 132 13.44 6.89 -5.81
C LEU A 132 12.69 7.90 -6.66
N ARG A 133 12.91 9.17 -6.39
CA ARG A 133 12.27 10.25 -7.14
C ARG A 133 12.65 10.23 -8.60
N GLU A 134 13.95 10.06 -8.88
CA GLU A 134 14.45 9.93 -10.25
C GLU A 134 13.80 8.76 -10.99
N LEU A 135 13.79 7.58 -10.37
CA LEU A 135 13.20 6.39 -10.96
C LEU A 135 11.71 6.58 -11.24
N ARG A 136 11.01 7.21 -10.30
CA ARG A 136 9.57 7.47 -10.46
C ARG A 136 9.31 8.45 -11.60
N GLU A 137 10.06 9.53 -11.67
CA GLU A 137 9.90 10.56 -12.70
C GLU A 137 10.23 10.02 -14.10
N GLU A 138 11.30 9.24 -14.22
CA GLU A 138 11.69 8.65 -15.50
C GLU A 138 10.71 7.61 -16.01
N GLN A 139 10.11 6.82 -15.12
CA GLN A 139 9.32 5.65 -15.49
C GLN A 139 7.86 5.73 -15.03
N SER A 140 7.44 6.81 -14.40
CA SER A 140 6.08 6.99 -13.87
C SER A 140 5.64 5.81 -12.98
N MET A 141 6.54 5.37 -12.10
CA MET A 141 6.32 4.20 -11.25
C MET A 141 5.35 4.45 -10.11
N SER A 142 4.56 3.43 -9.76
CA SER A 142 3.78 3.40 -8.54
C SER A 142 4.67 3.10 -7.33
N LEU A 143 4.12 3.23 -6.11
CA LEU A 143 4.85 2.91 -4.89
C LEU A 143 5.36 1.46 -4.88
N GLY A 144 4.50 0.51 -5.28
CA GLY A 144 4.90 -0.90 -5.34
C GLY A 144 6.00 -1.16 -6.35
N ASP A 145 5.92 -0.50 -7.50
CA ASP A 145 6.94 -0.62 -8.53
C ASP A 145 8.29 -0.09 -8.04
N LEU A 146 8.29 1.02 -7.30
CA LEU A 146 9.51 1.55 -6.72
C LEU A 146 10.18 0.57 -5.75
N ALA A 147 9.38 -0.03 -4.87
CA ALA A 147 9.88 -1.02 -3.93
C ALA A 147 10.48 -2.21 -4.66
N HIS A 148 9.81 -2.69 -5.69
CA HIS A 148 10.28 -3.82 -6.49
C HIS A 148 11.58 -3.48 -7.24
N ALA A 149 11.65 -2.29 -7.84
CA ALA A 149 12.86 -1.84 -8.57
C ALA A 149 14.08 -1.73 -7.68
N LEU A 150 13.89 -1.47 -6.39
CA LEU A 150 14.98 -1.43 -5.41
C LEU A 150 15.37 -2.82 -4.89
N GLY A 151 14.69 -3.88 -5.33
CA GLY A 151 14.94 -5.23 -4.87
C GLY A 151 14.47 -5.49 -3.45
N VAL A 152 13.60 -4.65 -2.93
CA VAL A 152 13.01 -4.80 -1.60
C VAL A 152 11.62 -5.38 -1.76
N SER A 153 11.49 -6.65 -1.57
CA SER A 153 10.20 -7.35 -1.76
C SER A 153 9.90 -8.26 -0.60
#